data_92cf35acb6014b64829166a6301b59d8
#
_entry.id   92cf35acb6014b64829166a6301b59d8
#
_cell.length_a   1.000
_cell.length_b   1.000
_cell.length_c   1.000
_cell.angle_alpha   90.00
_cell.angle_beta   90.00
_cell.angle_gamma   90.00
#
_symmetry.space_group_name_H-M   'P 1'
#
loop_
_entity.id
_entity.type
_entity.pdbx_description
1 polymer ?
#
loop_
_entity_poly.entity_id
_entity_poly.type
_entity_poly.pdbx_seq_one_letter_code
_entity_poly.pdbx_strand_id
1 'polypeptide(L)'
;MKPMRAWAARLILAASVSGPSLAADTFDLVSESEATAWNSLQPKEAKDFSTRDLREDDSAPTCHSTPDNDADNPQIRILAPPLGRPLTAPLDMDIQFVPTGSARIRPDTFLVCYVGLVTMDLTKRITDRVTVSEKGLHVTGAQLPRGRHHLLLLIADQRGRLGRREAVLDIY
;
A
#
# COMPACT_ATOMS: atom_id res chain seq x y z
N MET A 1 -49.35 3.77 66.33
CA MET A 1 -49.35 2.81 65.18
C MET A 1 -48.82 3.53 63.93
N LYS A 2 -47.59 3.26 63.50
CA LYS A 2 -46.98 3.84 62.29
C LYS A 2 -46.83 2.72 61.24
N PRO A 3 -47.25 2.90 59.97
CA PRO A 3 -47.00 1.90 58.94
C PRO A 3 -45.58 2.05 58.37
N MET A 4 -44.91 0.92 58.29
CA MET A 4 -43.60 0.75 57.63
C MET A 4 -43.77 0.90 56.11
N ARG A 5 -42.99 1.80 55.52
CA ARG A 5 -42.84 1.93 54.07
C ARG A 5 -41.77 0.96 53.55
N ALA A 6 -42.19 -0.02 52.77
CA ALA A 6 -41.30 -0.91 52.04
C ALA A 6 -40.62 -0.17 50.88
N TRP A 7 -39.29 -0.17 50.85
CA TRP A 7 -38.47 0.32 49.73
C TRP A 7 -38.24 -0.84 48.76
N ALA A 8 -38.84 -0.76 47.61
CA ALA A 8 -38.57 -1.69 46.52
C ALA A 8 -37.27 -1.24 45.79
N ALA A 9 -36.21 -2.01 45.94
CA ALA A 9 -34.94 -1.83 45.18
C ALA A 9 -35.21 -2.27 43.72
N ARG A 10 -35.14 -1.35 42.77
CA ARG A 10 -35.13 -1.66 41.35
C ARG A 10 -33.70 -2.01 40.93
N LEU A 11 -33.50 -3.29 40.62
CA LEU A 11 -32.29 -3.77 39.97
C LEU A 11 -32.30 -3.29 38.50
N ILE A 12 -31.44 -2.36 38.14
CA ILE A 12 -31.20 -1.97 36.74
C ILE A 12 -30.19 -2.96 36.18
N LEU A 13 -30.67 -3.89 35.35
CA LEU A 13 -29.81 -4.78 34.55
C LEU A 13 -29.21 -3.95 33.42
N ALA A 14 -27.92 -3.58 33.52
CA ALA A 14 -27.18 -2.99 32.42
C ALA A 14 -26.84 -4.08 31.39
N ALA A 15 -27.58 -4.12 30.31
CA ALA A 15 -27.26 -4.94 29.15
C ALA A 15 -26.05 -4.31 28.43
N SER A 16 -24.88 -4.88 28.62
CA SER A 16 -23.70 -4.55 27.82
C SER A 16 -23.89 -5.07 26.39
N VAL A 17 -24.22 -4.18 25.48
CA VAL A 17 -24.24 -4.47 24.04
C VAL A 17 -22.80 -4.49 23.56
N SER A 18 -22.20 -5.69 23.54
CA SER A 18 -20.93 -5.93 22.82
C SER A 18 -21.25 -5.92 21.32
N GLY A 19 -21.11 -4.76 20.69
CA GLY A 19 -21.20 -4.66 19.22
C GLY A 19 -20.06 -5.47 18.59
N PRO A 20 -20.27 -6.08 17.41
CA PRO A 20 -19.20 -6.72 16.67
C PRO A 20 -18.14 -5.66 16.35
N SER A 21 -16.94 -5.82 16.86
CA SER A 21 -15.78 -5.06 16.41
C SER A 21 -15.53 -5.46 14.97
N LEU A 22 -15.81 -4.57 14.03
CA LEU A 22 -15.37 -4.70 12.65
C LEU A 22 -13.85 -4.64 12.68
N ALA A 23 -13.20 -5.79 12.83
CA ALA A 23 -11.76 -5.90 12.59
C ALA A 23 -11.54 -5.45 11.14
N ALA A 24 -10.83 -4.34 10.95
CA ALA A 24 -10.43 -3.91 9.63
C ALA A 24 -9.65 -5.07 8.99
N ASP A 25 -10.04 -5.46 7.78
CA ASP A 25 -9.37 -6.53 7.04
C ASP A 25 -7.96 -6.06 6.70
N THR A 26 -6.98 -6.54 7.48
CA THR A 26 -5.58 -6.16 7.31
C THR A 26 -4.85 -7.22 6.50
N PHE A 27 -3.82 -6.82 5.77
CA PHE A 27 -2.98 -7.72 4.99
C PHE A 27 -1.51 -7.30 5.05
N ASP A 28 -0.62 -8.27 4.99
CA ASP A 28 0.82 -8.00 4.98
C ASP A 28 1.25 -7.49 3.60
N LEU A 29 1.54 -6.20 3.50
CA LEU A 29 2.20 -5.65 2.31
C LEU A 29 3.66 -6.13 2.27
N VAL A 30 4.32 -6.13 3.43
CA VAL A 30 5.64 -6.72 3.67
C VAL A 30 5.59 -7.38 5.03
N SER A 31 5.93 -8.66 5.13
CA SER A 31 6.03 -9.36 6.41
C SER A 31 7.35 -9.04 7.12
N GLU A 32 7.39 -9.20 8.43
CA GLU A 32 8.60 -8.98 9.24
C GLU A 32 9.75 -9.90 8.82
N SER A 33 9.44 -11.16 8.49
CA SER A 33 10.43 -12.12 8.00
C SER A 33 11.02 -11.73 6.65
N GLU A 34 10.19 -11.21 5.74
CA GLU A 34 10.65 -10.73 4.44
C GLU A 34 11.52 -9.48 4.59
N ALA A 35 11.09 -8.50 5.39
CA ALA A 35 11.87 -7.29 5.63
C ALA A 35 13.24 -7.63 6.22
N THR A 36 13.29 -8.57 7.16
CA THR A 36 14.55 -9.03 7.76
C THR A 36 15.42 -9.77 6.74
N ALA A 37 14.84 -10.69 5.97
CA ALA A 37 15.56 -11.44 4.93
C ALA A 37 16.14 -10.49 3.88
N TRP A 38 15.34 -9.54 3.38
CA TRP A 38 15.79 -8.61 2.33
C TRP A 38 16.88 -7.65 2.81
N ASN A 39 16.86 -7.27 4.09
CA ASN A 39 17.91 -6.44 4.68
C ASN A 39 19.19 -7.23 5.01
N SER A 40 19.11 -8.56 5.12
CA SER A 40 20.26 -9.43 5.41
C SER A 40 20.91 -10.07 4.19
N LEU A 41 20.27 -10.01 3.01
CA LEU A 41 20.81 -10.57 1.77
C LEU A 41 22.11 -9.85 1.37
N GLN A 42 23.13 -10.64 1.04
CA GLN A 42 24.38 -10.10 0.48
C GLN A 42 24.12 -9.64 -0.97
N PRO A 43 24.79 -8.57 -1.44
CA PRO A 43 24.58 -8.03 -2.80
C PRO A 43 24.82 -9.06 -3.93
N LYS A 44 25.55 -10.13 -3.64
CA LYS A 44 25.87 -11.20 -4.60
C LYS A 44 24.67 -12.13 -4.83
N GLU A 45 23.81 -12.32 -3.83
CA GLU A 45 22.61 -13.17 -3.90
C GLU A 45 21.42 -12.41 -4.51
N ALA A 46 21.45 -11.08 -4.42
CA ALA A 46 20.42 -10.20 -4.98
C ALA A 46 20.31 -10.29 -6.52
N LYS A 47 21.37 -10.67 -7.22
CA LYS A 47 21.39 -10.79 -8.68
C LYS A 47 20.59 -11.97 -9.23
N ASP A 48 20.41 -13.03 -8.43
CA ASP A 48 19.72 -14.24 -8.86
C ASP A 48 18.20 -14.17 -8.72
N PHE A 49 17.67 -13.28 -7.86
CA PHE A 49 16.23 -13.13 -7.68
C PHE A 49 15.54 -12.30 -8.75
N SER A 50 16.30 -11.43 -9.43
CA SER A 50 15.76 -10.45 -10.41
C SER A 50 15.48 -11.03 -11.79
N THR A 51 15.84 -12.29 -12.08
CA THR A 51 15.83 -12.82 -13.45
C THR A 51 14.75 -13.85 -13.75
N ARG A 52 13.84 -14.19 -12.83
CA ARG A 52 12.92 -15.33 -13.02
C ARG A 52 11.51 -15.01 -13.48
N ASP A 53 11.09 -13.76 -13.59
CA ASP A 53 9.76 -13.40 -14.09
C ASP A 53 9.81 -12.27 -15.13
N LEU A 54 10.68 -12.41 -16.11
CA LEU A 54 10.57 -11.61 -17.33
C LEU A 54 9.42 -12.17 -18.15
N ARG A 55 8.21 -11.66 -17.95
CA ARG A 55 7.19 -11.69 -18.98
C ARG A 55 7.71 -10.83 -20.12
N GLU A 56 8.05 -11.47 -21.22
CA GLU A 56 8.38 -10.85 -22.51
C GLU A 56 7.12 -10.19 -23.13
N ASP A 57 6.56 -9.22 -22.43
CA ASP A 57 5.72 -8.20 -23.06
C ASP A 57 6.52 -6.90 -23.04
N ASP A 58 7.18 -6.58 -24.12
CA ASP A 58 8.08 -5.40 -24.30
C ASP A 58 7.39 -4.05 -24.03
N SER A 59 6.13 -4.05 -23.64
CA SER A 59 5.33 -2.85 -23.37
C SER A 59 5.01 -2.62 -21.89
N ALA A 60 5.24 -3.59 -21.00
CA ALA A 60 4.90 -3.44 -19.59
C ALA A 60 6.10 -2.91 -18.79
N PRO A 61 5.91 -1.92 -17.90
CA PRO A 61 6.98 -1.43 -17.05
C PRO A 61 7.43 -2.51 -16.06
N THR A 62 8.69 -2.46 -15.68
CA THR A 62 9.30 -3.31 -14.65
C THR A 62 9.79 -2.43 -13.49
N CYS A 63 10.13 -3.03 -12.35
CA CYS A 63 10.69 -2.30 -11.21
C CYS A 63 12.01 -1.57 -11.52
N HIS A 64 12.64 -1.87 -12.64
CA HIS A 64 13.87 -1.22 -13.10
C HIS A 64 13.63 -0.19 -14.20
N SER A 65 12.38 -0.04 -14.65
CA SER A 65 12.03 0.94 -15.67
C SER A 65 12.27 2.36 -15.17
N THR A 66 12.93 3.16 -15.97
CA THR A 66 13.14 4.58 -15.70
C THR A 66 12.32 5.40 -16.69
N PRO A 67 11.57 6.38 -16.22
CA PRO A 67 10.88 7.30 -17.12
C PRO A 67 11.90 8.13 -17.91
N ASP A 68 11.57 8.43 -19.13
CA ASP A 68 12.25 9.51 -19.85
C ASP A 68 11.96 10.83 -19.13
N ASN A 69 12.91 11.78 -19.18
CA ASN A 69 12.73 13.10 -18.58
C ASN A 69 11.75 13.95 -19.42
N ASP A 70 10.53 13.49 -19.55
CA ASP A 70 9.48 14.19 -20.28
C ASP A 70 8.51 14.84 -19.27
N ALA A 71 8.32 16.14 -19.38
CA ALA A 71 7.35 16.89 -18.59
C ALA A 71 5.91 16.40 -18.82
N ASP A 72 5.70 15.65 -19.88
CA ASP A 72 4.41 15.08 -20.26
C ASP A 72 4.12 13.71 -19.64
N ASN A 73 5.03 13.15 -18.82
CA ASN A 73 4.80 11.88 -18.13
C ASN A 73 3.62 11.97 -17.15
N PRO A 74 2.82 10.90 -17.02
CA PRO A 74 1.75 10.87 -16.03
C PRO A 74 2.32 11.01 -14.63
N GLN A 75 1.60 11.69 -13.74
CA GLN A 75 2.03 11.91 -12.37
C GLN A 75 1.31 10.96 -11.42
N ILE A 76 2.03 10.50 -10.40
CA ILE A 76 1.50 9.73 -9.28
C ILE A 76 1.51 10.63 -8.04
N ARG A 77 0.35 10.83 -7.42
CA ARG A 77 0.19 11.58 -6.17
C ARG A 77 -0.20 10.63 -5.06
N ILE A 78 0.54 10.66 -3.98
CA ILE A 78 0.21 9.90 -2.76
C ILE A 78 -0.53 10.87 -1.85
N LEU A 79 -1.85 10.66 -1.69
CA LEU A 79 -2.73 11.49 -0.87
C LEU A 79 -2.72 11.00 0.58
N ALA A 80 -2.60 9.68 0.79
CA ALA A 80 -2.40 9.03 2.07
C ALA A 80 -1.44 7.84 1.91
N PRO A 81 -0.65 7.51 2.95
CA PRO A 81 -0.40 8.29 4.16
C PRO A 81 0.44 9.56 3.87
N PRO A 82 0.43 10.55 4.78
CA PRO A 82 1.27 11.73 4.62
C PRO A 82 2.75 11.34 4.77
N LEU A 83 3.51 11.50 3.68
CA LEU A 83 4.93 11.18 3.67
C LEU A 83 5.77 12.15 4.53
N GLY A 84 6.94 11.68 5.01
CA GLY A 84 7.85 12.48 5.81
C GLY A 84 7.43 12.66 7.27
N ARG A 85 6.51 11.83 7.76
CA ARG A 85 6.10 11.74 9.16
C ARG A 85 6.22 10.31 9.65
N PRO A 86 6.41 10.08 10.96
CA PRO A 86 6.23 8.76 11.56
C PRO A 86 4.83 8.23 11.32
N LEU A 87 4.73 6.97 10.92
CA LEU A 87 3.49 6.29 10.61
C LEU A 87 3.31 5.09 11.52
N THR A 88 2.07 4.65 11.70
CA THR A 88 1.74 3.44 12.45
C THR A 88 0.91 2.52 11.55
N ALA A 89 1.36 1.28 11.38
CA ALA A 89 0.58 0.27 10.66
C ALA A 89 -0.61 -0.23 11.53
N PRO A 90 -1.73 -0.65 10.91
CA PRO A 90 -1.96 -0.73 9.46
C PRO A 90 -2.12 0.64 8.80
N LEU A 91 -1.75 0.74 7.54
CA LEU A 91 -1.84 1.97 6.75
C LEU A 91 -2.99 1.90 5.75
N ASP A 92 -3.66 3.03 5.59
CA ASP A 92 -4.53 3.27 4.45
C ASP A 92 -3.74 4.06 3.40
N MET A 93 -3.77 3.59 2.15
CA MET A 93 -3.07 4.24 1.05
C MET A 93 -4.08 4.75 0.02
N ASP A 94 -3.98 6.03 -0.29
CA ASP A 94 -4.76 6.69 -1.34
C ASP A 94 -3.80 7.26 -2.38
N ILE A 95 -3.85 6.70 -3.58
CA ILE A 95 -2.95 7.03 -4.67
C ILE A 95 -3.77 7.52 -5.85
N GLN A 96 -3.46 8.72 -6.30
CA GLN A 96 -4.10 9.35 -7.45
C GLN A 96 -3.15 9.34 -8.65
N PHE A 97 -3.68 8.97 -9.82
CA PHE A 97 -3.01 9.13 -11.09
C PHE A 97 -3.50 10.39 -11.79
N VAL A 98 -2.57 11.19 -12.27
CA VAL A 98 -2.86 12.43 -13.01
C VAL A 98 -2.30 12.29 -14.41
N PRO A 99 -3.16 12.10 -15.42
CA PRO A 99 -2.72 12.07 -16.80
C PRO A 99 -2.20 13.44 -17.22
N THR A 100 -1.26 13.47 -18.15
CA THR A 100 -0.75 14.70 -18.75
C THR A 100 -1.19 14.77 -20.20
N GLY A 101 -1.76 15.90 -20.59
CA GLY A 101 -2.36 16.08 -21.92
C GLY A 101 -3.62 15.26 -22.12
N SER A 102 -3.79 14.67 -23.31
CA SER A 102 -5.01 13.91 -23.69
C SER A 102 -4.88 12.39 -23.55
N ALA A 103 -3.71 11.89 -23.13
CA ALA A 103 -3.51 10.45 -22.98
C ALA A 103 -4.15 9.97 -21.68
N ARG A 104 -4.79 8.78 -21.73
CA ARG A 104 -5.38 8.15 -20.56
C ARG A 104 -4.35 7.28 -19.84
N ILE A 105 -4.54 7.14 -18.55
CA ILE A 105 -3.78 6.18 -17.74
C ILE A 105 -4.14 4.75 -18.14
N ARG A 106 -3.15 3.85 -18.12
CA ARG A 106 -3.32 2.40 -18.27
C ARG A 106 -3.21 1.72 -16.90
N PRO A 107 -4.35 1.42 -16.24
CA PRO A 107 -4.34 0.81 -14.90
C PRO A 107 -3.65 -0.57 -14.85
N ASP A 108 -3.66 -1.31 -15.95
CA ASP A 108 -3.01 -2.61 -16.13
C ASP A 108 -1.48 -2.56 -16.05
N THR A 109 -0.90 -1.37 -16.19
CA THR A 109 0.55 -1.12 -16.09
C THR A 109 1.00 -0.68 -14.69
N PHE A 110 0.08 -0.61 -13.73
CA PHE A 110 0.43 -0.20 -12.37
C PHE A 110 1.38 -1.20 -11.71
N LEU A 111 2.47 -0.68 -11.14
CA LEU A 111 3.45 -1.45 -10.39
C LEU A 111 3.75 -0.79 -9.04
N VAL A 112 3.93 -1.63 -8.03
CA VAL A 112 4.49 -1.24 -6.73
C VAL A 112 5.67 -2.13 -6.44
N CYS A 113 6.83 -1.53 -6.29
CA CYS A 113 8.07 -2.23 -6.02
C CYS A 113 8.62 -1.83 -4.64
N TYR A 114 9.04 -2.80 -3.87
CA TYR A 114 9.84 -2.56 -2.68
C TYR A 114 11.31 -2.41 -3.09
N VAL A 115 11.92 -1.30 -2.70
CA VAL A 115 13.30 -0.98 -3.06
C VAL A 115 14.19 -1.16 -1.81
N GLY A 116 15.01 -2.19 -1.82
CA GLY A 116 15.98 -2.51 -0.77
C GLY A 116 17.29 -2.97 -1.40
N LEU A 117 18.01 -3.86 -0.73
CA LEU A 117 19.15 -4.56 -1.33
C LEU A 117 18.71 -5.43 -2.52
N VAL A 118 17.47 -5.91 -2.46
CA VAL A 118 16.76 -6.58 -3.56
C VAL A 118 15.52 -5.75 -3.86
N THR A 119 15.24 -5.56 -5.15
CA THR A 119 13.99 -4.93 -5.59
C THR A 119 12.95 -6.02 -5.83
N MET A 120 11.76 -5.89 -5.22
CA MET A 120 10.69 -6.87 -5.30
C MET A 120 9.38 -6.25 -5.74
N ASP A 121 8.67 -6.95 -6.62
CA ASP A 121 7.34 -6.56 -7.08
C ASP A 121 6.28 -6.96 -6.03
N LEU A 122 5.60 -5.96 -5.50
CA LEU A 122 4.51 -6.11 -4.53
C LEU A 122 3.13 -5.88 -5.17
N THR A 123 3.06 -5.65 -6.47
CA THR A 123 1.85 -5.23 -7.18
C THR A 123 0.68 -6.17 -6.91
N LYS A 124 0.93 -7.48 -7.00
CA LYS A 124 -0.11 -8.48 -6.78
C LYS A 124 -0.73 -8.40 -5.39
N ARG A 125 0.02 -8.08 -4.35
CA ARG A 125 -0.50 -7.97 -2.97
C ARG A 125 -1.53 -6.86 -2.83
N ILE A 126 -1.39 -5.81 -3.63
CA ILE A 126 -2.34 -4.69 -3.68
C ILE A 126 -3.49 -5.01 -4.61
N THR A 127 -3.22 -5.49 -5.83
CA THR A 127 -4.25 -5.73 -6.85
C THR A 127 -5.17 -6.91 -6.50
N ASP A 128 -4.75 -7.83 -5.65
CA ASP A 128 -5.63 -8.87 -5.08
C ASP A 128 -6.66 -8.30 -4.09
N ARG A 129 -6.47 -7.07 -3.61
CA ARG A 129 -7.32 -6.42 -2.61
C ARG A 129 -8.20 -5.31 -3.19
N VAL A 130 -7.70 -4.61 -4.20
CA VAL A 130 -8.39 -3.45 -4.77
C VAL A 130 -8.27 -3.43 -6.29
N THR A 131 -9.25 -2.81 -6.92
CA THR A 131 -9.21 -2.54 -8.35
C THR A 131 -8.48 -1.23 -8.61
N VAL A 132 -7.45 -1.29 -9.43
CA VAL A 132 -6.76 -0.10 -9.94
C VAL A 132 -7.60 0.54 -11.03
N SER A 133 -7.84 1.84 -10.95
CA SER A 133 -8.60 2.61 -11.93
C SER A 133 -7.73 3.63 -12.65
N GLU A 134 -8.23 4.24 -13.74
CA GLU A 134 -7.53 5.35 -14.41
C GLU A 134 -7.28 6.56 -13.50
N LYS A 135 -8.06 6.70 -12.41
CA LYS A 135 -7.94 7.81 -11.46
C LYS A 135 -7.01 7.52 -10.30
N GLY A 136 -6.72 6.25 -10.04
CA GLY A 136 -5.94 5.80 -8.89
C GLY A 136 -6.51 4.58 -8.21
N LEU A 137 -6.09 4.37 -6.98
CA LEU A 137 -6.54 3.29 -6.11
C LEU A 137 -6.60 3.75 -4.66
N HIS A 138 -7.45 3.09 -3.89
CA HIS A 138 -7.53 3.22 -2.45
C HIS A 138 -7.45 1.83 -1.83
N VAL A 139 -6.48 1.61 -0.95
CA VAL A 139 -6.29 0.35 -0.22
C VAL A 139 -6.22 0.61 1.26
N THR A 140 -6.89 -0.23 2.05
CA THR A 140 -6.94 -0.11 3.50
C THR A 140 -6.24 -1.28 4.17
N GLY A 141 -5.73 -1.05 5.38
CA GLY A 141 -5.23 -2.11 6.23
C GLY A 141 -3.88 -2.71 5.82
N ALA A 142 -3.05 -2.00 5.07
CA ALA A 142 -1.72 -2.47 4.67
C ALA A 142 -0.78 -2.54 5.89
N GLN A 143 -0.28 -3.73 6.20
CA GLN A 143 0.69 -3.97 7.26
C GLN A 143 2.11 -3.88 6.72
N LEU A 144 2.94 -3.13 7.43
CA LEU A 144 4.39 -3.10 7.26
C LEU A 144 5.04 -3.22 8.64
N PRO A 145 6.17 -3.92 8.77
CA PRO A 145 6.90 -4.01 10.03
C PRO A 145 7.51 -2.64 10.40
N ARG A 146 7.96 -2.52 11.63
CA ARG A 146 8.67 -1.31 12.05
C ARG A 146 9.95 -1.12 11.25
N GLY A 147 10.23 0.13 10.89
CA GLY A 147 11.42 0.49 10.13
C GLY A 147 11.13 1.44 8.98
N ARG A 148 12.16 1.69 8.19
CA ARG A 148 12.09 2.53 7.00
C ARG A 148 11.90 1.65 5.77
N HIS A 149 10.85 1.94 5.00
CA HIS A 149 10.48 1.21 3.79
C HIS A 149 10.52 2.15 2.60
N HIS A 150 11.13 1.70 1.52
CA HIS A 150 11.18 2.43 0.26
C HIS A 150 10.29 1.72 -0.75
N LEU A 151 9.28 2.41 -1.23
CA LEU A 151 8.39 1.94 -2.29
C LEU A 151 8.61 2.76 -3.54
N LEU A 152 8.57 2.10 -4.67
CA LEU A 152 8.58 2.72 -5.99
C LEU A 152 7.25 2.38 -6.67
N LEU A 153 6.53 3.40 -7.08
CA LEU A 153 5.28 3.28 -7.81
C LEU A 153 5.51 3.70 -9.26
N LEU A 154 4.98 2.92 -10.18
CA LEU A 154 5.06 3.14 -11.61
C LEU A 154 3.67 3.01 -12.24
N ILE A 155 3.40 3.81 -13.27
CA ILE A 155 2.18 3.76 -14.06
C ILE A 155 2.49 4.26 -15.47
N ALA A 156 1.95 3.62 -16.49
CA ALA A 156 2.07 4.13 -17.86
C ALA A 156 0.73 4.70 -18.38
N ASP A 157 0.83 5.54 -19.38
CA ASP A 157 -0.31 6.01 -20.14
C ASP A 157 -0.45 5.26 -21.49
N GLN A 158 -1.50 5.56 -22.24
CA GLN A 158 -1.76 4.93 -23.55
C GLN A 158 -0.68 5.19 -24.62
N ARG A 159 0.19 6.17 -24.40
CA ARG A 159 1.33 6.48 -25.26
C ARG A 159 2.62 5.80 -24.84
N GLY A 160 2.55 4.97 -23.78
CA GLY A 160 3.72 4.28 -23.21
C GLY A 160 4.60 5.19 -22.33
N ARG A 161 4.20 6.44 -22.06
CA ARG A 161 4.95 7.32 -21.19
C ARG A 161 4.81 6.88 -19.74
N LEU A 162 5.93 6.84 -19.02
CA LEU A 162 6.01 6.26 -17.69
C LEU A 162 6.05 7.32 -16.59
N GLY A 163 5.05 7.30 -15.71
CA GLY A 163 5.07 8.03 -14.45
C GLY A 163 5.75 7.23 -13.35
N ARG A 164 6.54 7.89 -12.52
CA ARG A 164 7.29 7.29 -11.41
C ARG A 164 7.14 8.13 -10.14
N ARG A 165 6.95 7.45 -9.01
CA ARG A 165 6.91 8.08 -7.70
C ARG A 165 7.57 7.21 -6.64
N GLU A 166 8.51 7.77 -5.92
CA GLU A 166 9.10 7.14 -4.73
C GLU A 166 8.34 7.55 -3.47
N ALA A 167 8.14 6.60 -2.57
CA ALA A 167 7.55 6.79 -1.26
C ALA A 167 8.47 6.19 -0.20
N VAL A 168 8.83 6.99 0.79
CA VAL A 168 9.56 6.53 1.98
C VAL A 168 8.58 6.54 3.14
N LEU A 169 8.37 5.36 3.74
CA LEU A 169 7.47 5.15 4.87
C LEU A 169 8.31 4.81 6.10
N ASP A 170 8.23 5.62 7.13
CA ASP A 170 8.88 5.37 8.43
C ASP A 170 7.83 4.83 9.42
N ILE A 171 7.86 3.52 9.72
CA ILE A 171 6.89 2.82 10.57
C ILE A 171 7.45 2.67 12.00
N TYR A 172 6.65 3.07 13.02
CA TYR A 172 7.02 3.08 14.44
C TYR A 172 6.12 2.20 15.29
#